data_fe63e7f66bb60785054b53e108079f9e
#
_entry.id   fe63e7f66bb60785054b53e108079f9e
#
_cell.length_a   1.000
_cell.length_b   1.000
_cell.length_c   1.000
_cell.angle_alpha   90.00
_cell.angle_beta   90.00
_cell.angle_gamma   90.00
#
_symmetry.space_group_name_H-M   'P 1'
#
loop_
_entity.id
_entity.type
_entity.pdbx_description
1 polymer ?
#
loop_
_entity_poly.entity_id
_entity_poly.type
_entity_poly.pdbx_seq_one_letter_code
_entity_poly.pdbx_strand_id
1 'polypeptide(L)'
;MEILEIMKQRHSVRQYSDRAVEPEKRAVLDALADEANRENGLHIQIFYDEPKCFDSMMAHYGKFVGVKNYIALVGPKSATLDETLGCFGEQLVLKAQEMGLNTCWVAMSHGKSRAEIRKGEKQVCLISLGYGCTGGVAHKSKSLPDVCNYNGNMPEWFLTAMEAAMLAPTAMNQQKFFFELKPDGKVKATCGRGFYTKLDLGIVKYHFEAIAGKVLL
;
A
#
# COMPACT_ATOMS: atom_id res chain seq x y z
N MET A 1 -10.02 4.97 15.58
CA MET A 1 -10.71 3.87 14.83
C MET A 1 -9.82 2.65 14.93
N GLU A 2 -10.38 1.45 15.08
CA GLU A 2 -9.56 0.23 15.05
C GLU A 2 -8.97 0.00 13.66
N ILE A 3 -7.76 -0.54 13.60
CA ILE A 3 -7.01 -0.66 12.34
C ILE A 3 -7.76 -1.49 11.29
N LEU A 4 -8.47 -2.54 11.70
CA LEU A 4 -9.26 -3.39 10.80
C LEU A 4 -10.39 -2.59 10.12
N GLU A 5 -11.02 -1.67 10.83
CA GLU A 5 -12.08 -0.80 10.27
C GLU A 5 -11.50 0.21 9.26
N ILE A 6 -10.28 0.71 9.50
CA ILE A 6 -9.56 1.56 8.53
C ILE A 6 -9.28 0.76 7.25
N MET A 7 -8.82 -0.49 7.39
CA MET A 7 -8.57 -1.39 6.26
C MET A 7 -9.85 -1.67 5.46
N LYS A 8 -10.99 -1.90 6.11
CA LYS A 8 -12.29 -2.11 5.47
C LYS A 8 -12.77 -0.89 4.68
N GLN A 9 -12.50 0.31 5.17
CA GLN A 9 -12.91 1.56 4.53
C GLN A 9 -11.96 2.01 3.42
N ARG A 10 -10.69 1.54 3.42
CA ARG A 10 -9.69 1.90 2.43
C ARG A 10 -9.99 1.26 1.06
N HIS A 11 -10.27 2.07 0.08
CA HIS A 11 -10.40 1.63 -1.30
C HIS A 11 -9.52 2.46 -2.24
N SER A 12 -9.25 1.94 -3.44
CA SER A 12 -8.52 2.66 -4.47
C SER A 12 -9.38 3.77 -5.07
N VAL A 13 -8.99 5.03 -4.86
CA VAL A 13 -9.67 6.21 -5.38
C VAL A 13 -8.80 6.87 -6.45
N ARG A 14 -9.40 7.20 -7.59
CA ARG A 14 -8.70 7.78 -8.75
C ARG A 14 -9.22 9.16 -9.13
N GLN A 15 -10.33 9.60 -8.56
CA GLN A 15 -10.93 10.92 -8.83
C GLN A 15 -10.90 11.74 -7.56
N TYR A 16 -10.24 12.88 -7.60
CA TYR A 16 -9.99 13.73 -6.45
C TYR A 16 -10.60 15.10 -6.62
N SER A 17 -11.05 15.69 -5.52
CA SER A 17 -11.51 17.05 -5.45
C SER A 17 -10.33 18.04 -5.37
N ASP A 18 -10.63 19.32 -5.56
CA ASP A 18 -9.65 20.40 -5.46
C ASP A 18 -9.29 20.78 -4.01
N ARG A 19 -9.87 20.11 -3.01
CA ARG A 19 -9.61 20.39 -1.60
C ARG A 19 -8.15 20.10 -1.28
N ALA A 20 -7.44 21.11 -0.76
CA ALA A 20 -6.06 20.98 -0.32
C ALA A 20 -5.97 20.06 0.91
N VAL A 21 -4.87 19.30 1.02
CA VAL A 21 -4.53 18.58 2.24
C VAL A 21 -4.05 19.59 3.27
N GLU A 22 -4.63 19.57 4.47
CA GLU A 22 -4.32 20.49 5.54
C GLU A 22 -2.87 20.34 6.04
N PRO A 23 -2.21 21.43 6.47
CA PRO A 23 -0.81 21.39 6.94
C PRO A 23 -0.56 20.36 8.05
N GLU A 24 -1.52 20.19 8.96
CA GLU A 24 -1.43 19.25 10.07
C GLU A 24 -1.38 17.80 9.58
N LYS A 25 -2.17 17.48 8.56
CA LYS A 25 -2.18 16.13 7.94
C LYS A 25 -0.91 15.90 7.14
N ARG A 26 -0.42 16.94 6.42
CA ARG A 26 0.88 16.86 5.72
C ARG A 26 2.00 16.56 6.72
N ALA A 27 2.06 17.29 7.83
CA ALA A 27 3.10 17.09 8.85
C ALA A 27 3.09 15.67 9.44
N VAL A 28 1.92 15.07 9.65
CA VAL A 28 1.80 13.68 10.14
C VAL A 28 2.33 12.68 9.09
N LEU A 29 1.98 12.85 7.82
CA LEU A 29 2.44 11.95 6.75
C LEU A 29 3.94 12.11 6.49
N ASP A 30 4.44 13.34 6.48
CA ASP A 30 5.86 13.65 6.30
C ASP A 30 6.70 13.04 7.43
N ALA A 31 6.27 13.19 8.69
CA ALA A 31 6.94 12.58 9.85
C ALA A 31 7.00 11.05 9.76
N LEU A 32 5.91 10.40 9.31
CA LEU A 32 5.86 8.95 9.13
C LEU A 32 6.78 8.49 7.99
N ALA A 33 6.83 9.24 6.89
CA ALA A 33 7.76 8.96 5.79
C ALA A 33 9.22 9.14 6.21
N ASP A 34 9.53 10.20 6.97
CA ASP A 34 10.88 10.46 7.50
C ASP A 34 11.33 9.39 8.48
N GLU A 35 10.42 8.89 9.34
CA GLU A 35 10.70 7.76 10.23
C GLU A 35 11.05 6.50 9.44
N ALA A 36 10.23 6.13 8.46
CA ALA A 36 10.48 4.98 7.58
C ALA A 36 11.81 5.11 6.84
N ASN A 37 12.14 6.31 6.33
CA ASN A 37 13.39 6.60 5.65
C ASN A 37 14.60 6.43 6.59
N ARG A 38 14.52 6.99 7.80
CA ARG A 38 15.61 6.94 8.78
C ARG A 38 15.87 5.51 9.26
N GLU A 39 14.83 4.75 9.55
CA GLU A 39 14.96 3.42 10.15
C GLU A 39 15.34 2.33 9.14
N ASN A 40 14.95 2.50 7.87
CA ASN A 40 15.08 1.46 6.85
C ASN A 40 15.96 1.89 5.66
N GLY A 41 16.60 3.05 5.73
CA GLY A 41 17.44 3.58 4.65
C GLY A 41 16.68 3.79 3.35
N LEU A 42 15.37 4.08 3.43
CA LEU A 42 14.52 4.39 2.29
C LEU A 42 14.65 5.86 1.87
N HIS A 43 14.01 6.23 0.78
CA HIS A 43 13.94 7.60 0.28
C HIS A 43 12.53 7.90 -0.21
N ILE A 44 11.53 7.61 0.63
CA ILE A 44 10.12 7.95 0.38
C ILE A 44 9.99 9.46 0.39
N GLN A 45 9.30 10.02 -0.61
CA GLN A 45 9.11 11.46 -0.78
C GLN A 45 7.63 11.75 -1.02
N ILE A 46 7.09 12.77 -0.36
CA ILE A 46 5.70 13.19 -0.54
C ILE A 46 5.68 14.53 -1.28
N PHE A 47 4.85 14.62 -2.29
CA PHE A 47 4.67 15.83 -3.09
C PHE A 47 3.25 16.34 -2.93
N TYR A 48 3.15 17.60 -2.57
CA TYR A 48 1.88 18.31 -2.45
C TYR A 48 1.80 19.38 -3.53
N ASP A 49 0.58 19.64 -3.99
CA ASP A 49 0.27 20.65 -5.00
C ASP A 49 1.09 20.50 -6.30
N GLU A 50 1.35 19.24 -6.70
CA GLU A 50 2.09 18.87 -7.91
C GLU A 50 1.21 18.05 -8.86
N PRO A 51 0.37 18.67 -9.70
CA PRO A 51 -0.55 17.96 -10.59
C PRO A 51 0.12 17.36 -11.83
N LYS A 52 1.31 17.83 -12.24
CA LYS A 52 1.93 17.48 -13.54
C LYS A 52 2.20 15.99 -13.69
N CYS A 53 2.52 15.30 -12.60
CA CYS A 53 2.76 13.86 -12.63
C CYS A 53 1.51 13.08 -13.07
N PHE A 54 0.34 13.57 -12.74
CA PHE A 54 -0.94 12.92 -13.05
C PHE A 54 -1.73 13.63 -14.16
N ASP A 55 -1.19 14.70 -14.73
CA ASP A 55 -1.69 15.35 -15.95
C ASP A 55 -0.96 14.82 -17.19
N SER A 56 -1.07 13.53 -17.41
CA SER A 56 -0.41 12.82 -18.51
C SER A 56 -1.37 11.85 -19.19
N MET A 57 -1.11 11.51 -20.45
CA MET A 57 -1.89 10.53 -21.19
C MET A 57 -2.01 9.21 -20.43
N MET A 58 -0.92 8.73 -19.81
CA MET A 58 -0.92 7.49 -19.05
C MET A 58 -1.77 7.58 -17.78
N ALA A 59 -1.76 8.73 -17.09
CA ALA A 59 -2.61 8.95 -15.93
C ALA A 59 -4.10 8.96 -16.32
N HIS A 60 -4.44 9.64 -17.42
CA HIS A 60 -5.80 9.64 -17.95
C HIS A 60 -6.25 8.24 -18.39
N TYR A 61 -5.40 7.46 -19.03
CA TYR A 61 -5.67 6.05 -19.33
C TYR A 61 -5.95 5.24 -18.04
N GLY A 62 -5.22 5.52 -16.95
CA GLY A 62 -5.49 4.98 -15.61
C GLY A 62 -6.72 5.54 -14.92
N LYS A 63 -7.48 6.44 -15.58
CA LYS A 63 -8.69 7.14 -15.08
C LYS A 63 -8.42 8.06 -13.88
N PHE A 64 -7.18 8.56 -13.73
CA PHE A 64 -6.84 9.54 -12.71
C PHE A 64 -7.32 10.92 -13.13
N VAL A 65 -8.02 11.60 -12.21
CA VAL A 65 -8.54 12.96 -12.40
C VAL A 65 -8.34 13.75 -11.11
N GLY A 66 -7.85 14.98 -11.21
CA GLY A 66 -7.73 15.92 -10.09
C GLY A 66 -6.64 15.56 -9.07
N VAL A 67 -5.74 14.62 -9.37
CA VAL A 67 -4.63 14.25 -8.47
C VAL A 67 -3.63 15.40 -8.40
N LYS A 68 -3.44 15.97 -7.22
CA LYS A 68 -2.47 17.05 -6.95
C LYS A 68 -1.39 16.66 -5.96
N ASN A 69 -1.54 15.52 -5.29
CA ASN A 69 -0.56 15.06 -4.32
C ASN A 69 -0.25 13.59 -4.53
N TYR A 70 0.98 13.19 -4.27
CA TYR A 70 1.37 11.79 -4.36
C TYR A 70 2.59 11.48 -3.49
N ILE A 71 2.74 10.22 -3.16
CA ILE A 71 3.89 9.66 -2.47
C ILE A 71 4.72 8.90 -3.50
N ALA A 72 6.01 9.18 -3.57
CA ALA A 72 6.96 8.45 -4.39
C ALA A 72 7.74 7.45 -3.53
N LEU A 73 7.60 6.17 -3.83
CA LEU A 73 8.28 5.09 -3.13
C LEU A 73 9.63 4.83 -3.78
N VAL A 74 10.67 5.40 -3.20
CA VAL A 74 12.07 5.35 -3.66
C VAL A 74 12.93 4.69 -2.59
N GLY A 75 13.97 3.98 -3.02
CA GLY A 75 14.97 3.44 -2.11
C GLY A 75 16.12 2.75 -2.83
N PRO A 76 17.17 2.33 -2.09
CA PRO A 76 18.34 1.64 -2.63
C PRO A 76 17.94 0.30 -3.26
N LYS A 77 18.47 0.01 -4.44
CA LYS A 77 18.22 -1.26 -5.13
C LYS A 77 18.68 -2.44 -4.28
N SER A 78 17.74 -3.29 -3.91
CA SER A 78 18.01 -4.54 -3.18
C SER A 78 16.97 -5.60 -3.57
N ALA A 79 17.19 -6.83 -3.12
CA ALA A 79 16.25 -7.94 -3.34
C ALA A 79 14.95 -7.79 -2.55
N THR A 80 14.98 -7.03 -1.44
CA THR A 80 13.88 -6.81 -0.49
C THR A 80 13.20 -5.46 -0.64
N LEU A 81 13.77 -4.53 -1.43
CA LEU A 81 13.26 -3.15 -1.53
C LEU A 81 11.77 -3.08 -1.83
N ASP A 82 11.30 -3.86 -2.80
CA ASP A 82 9.90 -3.79 -3.24
C ASP A 82 8.96 -4.21 -2.07
N GLU A 83 9.33 -5.27 -1.34
CA GLU A 83 8.56 -5.74 -0.17
C GLU A 83 8.60 -4.72 0.97
N THR A 84 9.77 -4.17 1.27
CA THR A 84 9.94 -3.12 2.30
C THR A 84 9.09 -1.88 1.97
N LEU A 85 9.15 -1.38 0.72
CA LEU A 85 8.34 -0.25 0.29
C LEU A 85 6.84 -0.57 0.26
N GLY A 86 6.45 -1.83 0.03
CA GLY A 86 5.06 -2.28 0.16
C GLY A 86 4.55 -2.11 1.60
N CYS A 87 5.34 -2.54 2.57
CA CYS A 87 5.01 -2.42 3.99
C CYS A 87 4.88 -0.95 4.43
N PHE A 88 5.91 -0.14 4.22
CA PHE A 88 5.91 1.26 4.67
C PHE A 88 4.98 2.16 3.84
N GLY A 89 4.80 1.87 2.56
CA GLY A 89 3.81 2.55 1.72
C GLY A 89 2.39 2.31 2.22
N GLU A 90 2.06 1.09 2.67
CA GLU A 90 0.72 0.80 3.20
C GLU A 90 0.49 1.42 4.58
N GLN A 91 1.53 1.60 5.41
CA GLN A 91 1.42 2.38 6.63
C GLN A 91 0.97 3.82 6.35
N LEU A 92 1.59 4.46 5.34
CA LEU A 92 1.19 5.80 4.90
C LEU A 92 -0.25 5.82 4.34
N VAL A 93 -0.63 4.80 3.57
CA VAL A 93 -1.98 4.64 3.00
C VAL A 93 -3.04 4.53 4.10
N LEU A 94 -2.81 3.67 5.10
CA LEU A 94 -3.78 3.50 6.20
C LEU A 94 -3.81 4.72 7.13
N LYS A 95 -2.67 5.39 7.35
CA LYS A 95 -2.63 6.66 8.09
C LYS A 95 -3.39 7.77 7.34
N ALA A 96 -3.25 7.85 6.02
CA ALA A 96 -4.03 8.77 5.19
C ALA A 96 -5.54 8.49 5.29
N GLN A 97 -5.94 7.21 5.21
CA GLN A 97 -7.34 6.78 5.38
C GLN A 97 -7.88 7.15 6.76
N GLU A 98 -7.13 6.93 7.84
CA GLU A 98 -7.49 7.31 9.21
C GLU A 98 -7.79 8.81 9.33
N MET A 99 -7.05 9.65 8.60
CA MET A 99 -7.23 11.10 8.54
C MET A 99 -8.30 11.56 7.56
N GLY A 100 -9.04 10.62 6.92
CA GLY A 100 -10.10 10.93 5.95
C GLY A 100 -9.58 11.33 4.57
N LEU A 101 -8.33 10.98 4.24
CA LEU A 101 -7.78 11.10 2.91
C LEU A 101 -7.93 9.78 2.14
N ASN A 102 -7.99 9.87 0.83
CA ASN A 102 -8.06 8.70 -0.05
C ASN A 102 -6.75 8.52 -0.83
N THR A 103 -6.49 7.29 -1.23
CA THR A 103 -5.25 6.92 -1.92
C THR A 103 -5.52 5.92 -3.04
N CYS A 104 -4.54 5.78 -3.93
CA CYS A 104 -4.46 4.66 -4.87
C CYS A 104 -2.99 4.33 -5.17
N TRP A 105 -2.62 3.06 -5.10
CA TRP A 105 -1.34 2.55 -5.59
C TRP A 105 -1.27 2.66 -7.10
N VAL A 106 -0.16 3.23 -7.64
CA VAL A 106 -0.01 3.56 -9.06
C VAL A 106 1.33 3.06 -9.58
N ALA A 107 1.29 1.97 -10.34
CA ALA A 107 2.49 1.34 -10.89
C ALA A 107 3.02 2.06 -12.14
N MET A 108 2.16 2.23 -13.15
CA MET A 108 2.56 2.75 -14.48
C MET A 108 1.67 3.88 -15.01
N SER A 109 0.48 4.06 -14.43
CA SER A 109 -0.50 5.04 -14.93
C SER A 109 -0.22 6.45 -14.39
N HIS A 110 0.99 6.95 -14.64
CA HIS A 110 1.44 8.29 -14.24
C HIS A 110 2.45 8.84 -15.26
N GLY A 111 2.69 10.15 -15.22
CA GLY A 111 3.77 10.81 -15.94
C GLY A 111 5.09 10.77 -15.14
N LYS A 112 6.02 11.64 -15.51
CA LYS A 112 7.29 11.76 -14.80
C LYS A 112 7.06 12.37 -13.41
N SER A 113 7.46 11.66 -12.35
CA SER A 113 7.44 12.19 -10.99
C SER A 113 8.56 13.21 -10.78
N ARG A 114 8.43 14.04 -9.74
CA ARG A 114 9.49 14.96 -9.28
C ARG A 114 10.45 14.31 -8.29
N ALA A 115 10.28 13.02 -8.00
CA ALA A 115 11.12 12.34 -7.03
C ALA A 115 12.61 12.40 -7.42
N GLU A 116 13.43 12.75 -6.44
CA GLU A 116 14.87 12.59 -6.54
C GLU A 116 15.21 11.10 -6.47
N ILE A 117 15.98 10.61 -7.43
CA ILE A 117 16.46 9.22 -7.46
C ILE A 117 17.98 9.29 -7.47
N ARG A 118 18.61 8.98 -6.35
CA ARG A 118 20.05 9.02 -6.18
C ARG A 118 20.72 7.84 -6.88
N LYS A 119 22.05 7.94 -7.05
CA LYS A 119 22.83 6.83 -7.61
C LYS A 119 22.61 5.55 -6.79
N GLY A 120 22.20 4.49 -7.45
CA GLY A 120 21.90 3.19 -6.79
C GLY A 120 20.46 3.03 -6.30
N GLU A 121 19.63 4.08 -6.37
CA GLU A 121 18.20 4.00 -6.03
C GLU A 121 17.33 3.65 -7.24
N LYS A 122 16.09 3.29 -6.95
CA LYS A 122 14.98 3.23 -7.93
C LYS A 122 13.69 3.71 -7.30
N GLN A 123 12.83 4.34 -8.10
CA GLN A 123 11.41 4.49 -7.78
C GLN A 123 10.69 3.18 -8.13
N VAL A 124 9.98 2.61 -7.17
CA VAL A 124 9.25 1.35 -7.35
C VAL A 124 7.82 1.61 -7.79
N CYS A 125 7.15 2.56 -7.12
CA CYS A 125 5.73 2.84 -7.32
C CYS A 125 5.41 4.26 -6.87
N LEU A 126 4.24 4.78 -7.27
CA LEU A 126 3.64 5.97 -6.69
C LEU A 126 2.36 5.59 -5.94
N ILE A 127 1.93 6.47 -5.03
CA ILE A 127 0.60 6.42 -4.39
C ILE A 127 -0.03 7.78 -4.57
N SER A 128 -1.17 7.88 -5.27
CA SER A 128 -1.94 9.13 -5.34
C SER A 128 -2.62 9.41 -4.01
N LEU A 129 -2.75 10.69 -3.63
CA LEU A 129 -3.20 11.14 -2.31
C LEU A 129 -4.10 12.36 -2.41
N GLY A 130 -5.16 12.41 -1.62
CA GLY A 130 -6.04 13.58 -1.53
C GLY A 130 -7.44 13.26 -1.05
N TYR A 131 -8.37 14.20 -1.25
CA TYR A 131 -9.77 14.01 -0.96
C TYR A 131 -10.50 13.47 -2.20
N GLY A 132 -10.98 12.23 -2.10
CA GLY A 132 -11.70 11.58 -3.19
C GLY A 132 -13.07 12.21 -3.45
N CYS A 133 -13.46 12.26 -4.73
CA CYS A 133 -14.86 12.57 -5.12
C CYS A 133 -15.82 11.42 -4.75
N THR A 134 -15.28 10.22 -4.53
CA THR A 134 -16.00 9.02 -4.08
C THR A 134 -15.16 8.28 -3.05
N GLY A 135 -15.78 7.38 -2.28
CA GLY A 135 -15.07 6.49 -1.36
C GLY A 135 -14.37 5.30 -2.03
N GLY A 136 -14.47 5.18 -3.35
CA GLY A 136 -14.01 3.99 -4.06
C GLY A 136 -14.97 2.80 -3.90
N VAL A 137 -14.52 1.61 -4.29
CA VAL A 137 -15.31 0.36 -4.20
C VAL A 137 -14.43 -0.76 -3.65
N ALA A 138 -15.02 -1.62 -2.82
CA ALA A 138 -14.36 -2.83 -2.34
C ALA A 138 -13.96 -3.73 -3.53
N HIS A 139 -12.77 -4.28 -3.46
CA HIS A 139 -12.33 -5.25 -4.44
C HIS A 139 -12.93 -6.64 -4.15
N LYS A 140 -13.00 -7.47 -5.17
CA LYS A 140 -13.40 -8.87 -5.01
C LYS A 140 -12.22 -9.68 -4.46
N SER A 141 -12.41 -10.31 -3.31
CA SER A 141 -11.40 -11.17 -2.69
C SER A 141 -11.49 -12.62 -3.19
N LYS A 142 -10.36 -13.31 -3.17
CA LYS A 142 -10.27 -14.76 -3.34
C LYS A 142 -10.84 -15.49 -2.12
N SER A 143 -10.99 -16.80 -2.20
CA SER A 143 -11.35 -17.62 -1.04
C SER A 143 -10.14 -17.88 -0.13
N LEU A 144 -10.37 -18.16 1.15
CA LEU A 144 -9.30 -18.50 2.10
C LEU A 144 -8.38 -19.64 1.61
N PRO A 145 -8.90 -20.76 1.08
CA PRO A 145 -8.04 -21.85 0.56
C PRO A 145 -7.13 -21.42 -0.61
N ASP A 146 -7.47 -20.36 -1.33
CA ASP A 146 -6.63 -19.86 -2.43
C ASP A 146 -5.40 -19.09 -1.94
N VAL A 147 -5.44 -18.59 -0.69
CA VAL A 147 -4.44 -17.66 -0.15
C VAL A 147 -3.78 -18.11 1.16
N CYS A 148 -4.22 -19.24 1.72
CA CYS A 148 -3.56 -19.87 2.87
C CYS A 148 -3.79 -21.38 2.91
N ASN A 149 -3.04 -22.08 3.77
CA ASN A 149 -3.18 -23.53 4.01
C ASN A 149 -4.40 -23.86 4.88
N TYR A 150 -5.57 -23.28 4.52
CA TYR A 150 -6.83 -23.49 5.25
C TYR A 150 -7.26 -24.97 5.22
N ASN A 151 -7.54 -25.53 6.40
CA ASN A 151 -7.92 -26.93 6.58
C ASN A 151 -9.26 -27.12 7.34
N GLY A 152 -10.03 -26.05 7.49
CA GLY A 152 -11.32 -26.08 8.23
C GLY A 152 -11.19 -25.92 9.75
N ASN A 153 -9.97 -25.98 10.32
CA ASN A 153 -9.73 -25.85 11.76
C ASN A 153 -8.49 -24.97 12.02
N MET A 154 -8.64 -23.65 11.76
CA MET A 154 -7.59 -22.68 11.99
C MET A 154 -7.87 -21.86 13.26
N PRO A 155 -6.83 -21.40 13.99
CA PRO A 155 -7.00 -20.52 15.14
C PRO A 155 -7.72 -19.21 14.74
N GLU A 156 -8.58 -18.70 15.61
CA GLU A 156 -9.34 -17.47 15.36
C GLU A 156 -8.44 -16.27 15.04
N TRP A 157 -7.32 -16.11 15.78
CA TRP A 157 -6.37 -15.04 15.52
C TRP A 157 -5.82 -15.06 14.10
N PHE A 158 -5.55 -16.28 13.55
CA PHE A 158 -5.04 -16.42 12.17
C PHE A 158 -6.12 -16.07 11.16
N LEU A 159 -7.37 -16.50 11.39
CA LEU A 159 -8.50 -16.17 10.51
C LEU A 159 -8.77 -14.67 10.47
N THR A 160 -8.73 -13.98 11.63
CA THR A 160 -8.89 -12.53 11.71
C THR A 160 -7.75 -11.79 10.99
N ALA A 161 -6.51 -12.27 11.15
CA ALA A 161 -5.36 -11.71 10.44
C ALA A 161 -5.44 -11.95 8.91
N MET A 162 -5.96 -13.11 8.49
CA MET A 162 -6.22 -13.38 7.07
C MET A 162 -7.34 -12.51 6.50
N GLU A 163 -8.39 -12.21 7.28
CA GLU A 163 -9.41 -11.23 6.89
C GLU A 163 -8.74 -9.88 6.55
N ALA A 164 -7.87 -9.39 7.43
CA ALA A 164 -7.12 -8.17 7.19
C ALA A 164 -6.20 -8.25 5.95
N ALA A 165 -5.46 -9.35 5.79
CA ALA A 165 -4.59 -9.59 4.65
C ALA A 165 -5.36 -9.58 3.31
N MET A 166 -6.58 -10.11 3.31
CA MET A 166 -7.45 -10.15 2.12
C MET A 166 -8.07 -8.79 1.78
N LEU A 167 -8.03 -7.81 2.68
CA LEU A 167 -8.42 -6.41 2.42
C LEU A 167 -7.29 -5.60 1.75
N ALA A 168 -6.07 -6.12 1.76
CA ALA A 168 -4.91 -5.45 1.19
C ALA A 168 -5.04 -5.25 -0.33
N PRO A 169 -4.69 -4.07 -0.87
CA PRO A 169 -4.65 -3.86 -2.30
C PRO A 169 -3.50 -4.64 -2.94
N THR A 170 -3.73 -5.17 -4.13
CA THR A 170 -2.69 -5.80 -4.95
C THR A 170 -2.74 -5.31 -6.39
N ALA A 171 -1.62 -5.32 -7.08
CA ALA A 171 -1.54 -4.92 -8.47
C ALA A 171 -2.57 -5.69 -9.32
N MET A 172 -3.43 -4.96 -10.05
CA MET A 172 -4.53 -5.53 -10.86
C MET A 172 -5.45 -6.50 -10.07
N ASN A 173 -5.51 -6.37 -8.75
CA ASN A 173 -6.24 -7.29 -7.86
C ASN A 173 -5.81 -8.77 -8.05
N GLN A 174 -4.54 -9.01 -8.34
CA GLN A 174 -4.04 -10.36 -8.66
C GLN A 174 -4.01 -11.30 -7.46
N GLN A 175 -3.87 -10.76 -6.23
CA GLN A 175 -3.88 -11.52 -4.96
C GLN A 175 -3.00 -12.79 -5.04
N LYS A 176 -1.75 -12.63 -5.51
CA LYS A 176 -0.78 -13.71 -5.67
C LYS A 176 0.11 -13.84 -4.42
N PHE A 177 -0.50 -13.96 -3.27
CA PHE A 177 0.16 -14.23 -2.00
C PHE A 177 -0.37 -15.53 -1.40
N PHE A 178 0.41 -16.12 -0.51
CA PHE A 178 0.01 -17.32 0.23
C PHE A 178 0.61 -17.32 1.63
N PHE A 179 -0.23 -17.55 2.64
CA PHE A 179 0.15 -17.66 4.04
C PHE A 179 0.09 -19.12 4.50
N GLU A 180 1.16 -19.60 5.09
CA GLU A 180 1.23 -20.96 5.64
C GLU A 180 1.43 -20.87 7.16
N LEU A 181 0.40 -21.22 7.93
CA LEU A 181 0.51 -21.40 9.36
C LEU A 181 1.26 -22.69 9.64
N LYS A 182 2.35 -22.58 10.37
CA LYS A 182 3.20 -23.71 10.78
C LYS A 182 2.71 -24.30 12.12
N PRO A 183 3.06 -25.58 12.41
CA PRO A 183 2.67 -26.22 13.68
C PRO A 183 3.19 -25.51 14.94
N ASP A 184 4.28 -24.76 14.83
CA ASP A 184 4.87 -23.97 15.92
C ASP A 184 4.20 -22.59 16.12
N GLY A 185 3.14 -22.30 15.38
CA GLY A 185 2.41 -21.04 15.45
C GLY A 185 3.01 -19.90 14.62
N LYS A 186 4.17 -20.10 14.00
CA LYS A 186 4.75 -19.12 13.08
C LYS A 186 4.07 -19.17 11.73
N VAL A 187 4.14 -18.07 10.99
CA VAL A 187 3.51 -17.96 9.68
C VAL A 187 4.55 -17.65 8.61
N LYS A 188 4.54 -18.40 7.53
CA LYS A 188 5.33 -18.12 6.34
C LYS A 188 4.46 -17.47 5.29
N ALA A 189 4.81 -16.23 4.90
CA ALA A 189 4.16 -15.53 3.79
C ALA A 189 5.04 -15.58 2.54
N THR A 190 4.43 -15.88 1.40
CA THR A 190 5.11 -15.98 0.10
C THR A 190 4.29 -15.31 -1.00
N CYS A 191 4.93 -14.95 -2.11
CA CYS A 191 4.23 -14.49 -3.30
C CYS A 191 4.51 -15.37 -4.52
N GLY A 192 3.52 -15.44 -5.41
CA GLY A 192 3.67 -16.06 -6.72
C GLY A 192 4.45 -15.16 -7.70
N ARG A 193 4.65 -15.65 -8.94
CA ARG A 193 5.32 -14.88 -10.00
C ARG A 193 4.35 -13.87 -10.63
N GLY A 194 4.82 -12.64 -10.88
CA GLY A 194 4.04 -11.59 -11.53
C GLY A 194 4.65 -10.20 -11.33
N PHE A 195 4.07 -9.21 -11.99
CA PHE A 195 4.47 -7.81 -11.81
C PHE A 195 4.06 -7.35 -10.41
N TYR A 196 4.95 -6.66 -9.70
CA TYR A 196 4.72 -6.08 -8.37
C TYR A 196 4.36 -7.07 -7.25
N THR A 197 4.47 -8.40 -7.46
CA THR A 197 4.07 -9.38 -6.44
C THR A 197 4.88 -9.28 -5.15
N LYS A 198 6.13 -8.82 -5.19
CA LYS A 198 6.93 -8.55 -3.99
C LYS A 198 6.44 -7.29 -3.25
N LEU A 199 6.06 -6.25 -3.99
CA LEU A 199 5.45 -5.04 -3.41
C LEU A 199 4.12 -5.41 -2.75
N ASP A 200 3.26 -6.15 -3.47
CA ASP A 200 2.00 -6.67 -2.95
C ASP A 200 2.21 -7.49 -1.67
N LEU A 201 3.27 -8.32 -1.62
CA LEU A 201 3.59 -9.12 -0.44
C LEU A 201 3.88 -8.25 0.78
N GLY A 202 4.62 -7.15 0.62
CA GLY A 202 4.88 -6.20 1.70
C GLY A 202 3.60 -5.56 2.24
N ILE A 203 2.69 -5.16 1.34
CA ILE A 203 1.37 -4.61 1.70
C ILE A 203 0.57 -5.63 2.50
N VAL A 204 0.47 -6.85 2.00
CA VAL A 204 -0.34 -7.92 2.61
C VAL A 204 0.23 -8.37 3.95
N LYS A 205 1.57 -8.45 4.08
CA LYS A 205 2.25 -8.73 5.35
C LYS A 205 1.92 -7.68 6.40
N TYR A 206 1.96 -6.40 6.03
CA TYR A 206 1.62 -5.33 6.95
C TYR A 206 0.19 -5.45 7.48
N HIS A 207 -0.78 -5.72 6.61
CA HIS A 207 -2.17 -5.96 7.01
C HIS A 207 -2.29 -7.13 7.99
N PHE A 208 -1.62 -8.24 7.68
CA PHE A 208 -1.64 -9.43 8.53
C PHE A 208 -1.02 -9.16 9.91
N GLU A 209 0.18 -8.58 9.97
CA GLU A 209 0.90 -8.31 11.21
C GLU A 209 0.25 -7.23 12.08
N ALA A 210 -0.46 -6.28 11.47
CA ALA A 210 -1.22 -5.27 12.21
C ALA A 210 -2.32 -5.88 13.10
N ILE A 211 -2.77 -7.09 12.78
CA ILE A 211 -3.78 -7.84 13.56
C ILE A 211 -3.12 -8.95 14.38
N ALA A 212 -2.25 -9.75 13.77
CA ALA A 212 -1.65 -10.93 14.40
C ALA A 212 -0.44 -10.62 15.29
N GLY A 213 0.13 -9.42 15.19
CA GLY A 213 1.45 -9.13 15.75
C GLY A 213 2.59 -9.75 14.92
N LYS A 214 3.81 -9.68 15.43
CA LYS A 214 5.02 -10.14 14.71
C LYS A 214 5.17 -11.67 14.79
N VAL A 215 4.48 -12.37 13.93
CA VAL A 215 4.51 -13.85 13.81
C VAL A 215 5.06 -14.35 12.47
N LEU A 216 5.38 -13.42 11.54
CA LEU A 216 5.95 -13.79 10.23
C LEU A 216 7.42 -14.20 10.35
N LEU A 217 7.78 -15.23 9.53
CA LEU A 217 9.14 -15.75 9.39
C LEU A 217 9.93 -14.95 8.35
#